data_4ed59d47529b19114bc39f6f07b7e30e
#
_entry.id   4ed59d47529b19114bc39f6f07b7e30e
#
_cell.length_a   1.000
_cell.length_b   1.000
_cell.length_c   1.000
_cell.angle_alpha   90.00
_cell.angle_beta   90.00
_cell.angle_gamma   90.00
#
_symmetry.space_group_name_H-M   'P 1'
#
loop_
_entity.id
_entity.type
_entity.pdbx_description
1 polymer ?
#
loop_
_entity_poly.entity_id
_entity_poly.type
_entity_poly.pdbx_seq_one_letter_code
_entity_poly.pdbx_strand_id
1 'polypeptide(L)'
;MTDALTRLPDAELEVMQALWALDAYPAHTADIAARLERDWKAPTLLKLKDKQAISDKADELLARVGLSDKADAYPKSLSGGQQQRIAIARALAMDPDVILFDEPTSALDPEMVGEVLELMKELAHTGITMLVVTHEMGFAREVSNRVIFIDDGKIQEDEPPQELFTNPKHPRLKAFLSKML
;
A
#
# COMPACT_ATOMS: atom_id res chain seq x y z
N MET A 1 -22.53 -26.60 4.85
CA MET A 1 -21.24 -26.41 4.15
C MET A 1 -20.85 -24.98 4.45
N THR A 2 -20.06 -24.84 5.50
CA THR A 2 -19.53 -23.53 5.96
C THR A 2 -18.41 -23.16 5.00
N ASP A 3 -18.69 -22.16 4.21
CA ASP A 3 -17.77 -21.53 3.28
C ASP A 3 -16.55 -21.05 4.08
N ALA A 4 -15.38 -21.58 3.74
CA ALA A 4 -14.13 -21.10 4.29
C ALA A 4 -13.89 -19.70 3.73
N LEU A 5 -14.39 -18.68 4.42
CA LEU A 5 -13.90 -17.33 4.28
C LEU A 5 -12.38 -17.41 4.31
N THR A 6 -11.75 -17.09 3.20
CA THR A 6 -10.29 -17.08 3.09
C THR A 6 -9.80 -16.11 4.17
N ARG A 7 -9.31 -16.66 5.27
CA ARG A 7 -8.84 -15.87 6.42
C ARG A 7 -7.67 -15.03 5.92
N LEU A 8 -7.69 -13.74 6.24
CA LEU A 8 -6.53 -12.88 6.03
C LEU A 8 -5.29 -13.56 6.65
N PRO A 9 -4.13 -13.48 6.01
CA PRO A 9 -2.88 -13.83 6.66
C PRO A 9 -2.79 -13.17 8.04
N ASP A 10 -2.21 -13.85 9.01
CA ASP A 10 -2.23 -13.41 10.40
C ASP A 10 -1.72 -11.97 10.61
N ALA A 11 -0.71 -11.56 9.83
CA ALA A 11 -0.18 -10.19 9.87
C ALA A 11 -1.18 -9.14 9.38
N GLU A 12 -1.90 -9.42 8.29
CA GLU A 12 -2.93 -8.53 7.74
C GLU A 12 -4.12 -8.41 8.69
N LEU A 13 -4.53 -9.53 9.29
CA LEU A 13 -5.62 -9.57 10.24
C LEU A 13 -5.30 -8.75 11.49
N GLU A 14 -4.09 -8.84 12.02
CA GLU A 14 -3.65 -8.05 13.18
C GLU A 14 -3.67 -6.54 12.89
N VAL A 15 -3.16 -6.11 11.72
CA VAL A 15 -3.18 -4.69 11.30
C VAL A 15 -4.61 -4.20 11.15
N MET A 16 -5.48 -4.98 10.51
CA MET A 16 -6.88 -4.60 10.33
C MET A 16 -7.64 -4.55 11.65
N GLN A 17 -7.40 -5.50 12.54
CA GLN A 17 -8.00 -5.50 13.90
C GLN A 17 -7.52 -4.31 14.72
N ALA A 18 -6.22 -3.95 14.63
CA ALA A 18 -5.69 -2.77 15.29
C ALA A 18 -6.32 -1.48 14.76
N LEU A 19 -6.50 -1.36 13.43
CA LEU A 19 -7.19 -0.23 12.80
C LEU A 19 -8.65 -0.13 13.25
N TRP A 20 -9.38 -1.24 13.26
CA TRP A 20 -10.80 -1.25 13.66
C TRP A 20 -11.01 -0.98 15.15
N ALA A 21 -10.01 -1.24 15.99
CA ALA A 21 -10.05 -0.95 17.41
C ALA A 21 -9.71 0.52 17.77
N LEU A 22 -9.41 1.37 16.78
CA LEU A 22 -9.13 2.80 16.99
C LEU A 22 -10.46 3.57 17.09
N ASP A 23 -10.64 4.30 18.20
CA ASP A 23 -11.83 5.13 18.44
C ASP A 23 -11.75 6.51 17.76
N ALA A 24 -10.60 6.86 17.15
CA ALA A 24 -10.34 8.15 16.54
C ALA A 24 -9.61 8.03 15.20
N TYR A 25 -10.04 8.82 14.23
CA TYR A 25 -9.39 9.00 12.93
C TYR A 25 -9.02 10.48 12.73
N PRO A 26 -7.88 10.82 12.09
CA PRO A 26 -6.92 9.91 11.47
C PRO A 26 -6.04 9.17 12.50
N ALA A 27 -5.77 7.89 12.23
CA ALA A 27 -4.91 7.06 13.05
C ALA A 27 -3.44 7.28 12.70
N HIS A 28 -2.60 7.49 13.71
CA HIS A 28 -1.15 7.53 13.52
C HIS A 28 -0.55 6.12 13.60
N THR A 29 0.53 5.88 12.88
CA THR A 29 1.24 4.58 12.90
C THR A 29 1.63 4.14 14.32
N ALA A 30 1.94 5.08 15.22
CA ALA A 30 2.23 4.81 16.61
C ALA A 30 1.01 4.23 17.36
N ASP A 31 -0.20 4.69 17.06
CA ASP A 31 -1.43 4.23 17.70
C ASP A 31 -1.79 2.81 17.25
N ILE A 32 -1.50 2.50 15.97
CA ILE A 32 -1.66 1.16 15.42
C ILE A 32 -0.63 0.22 16.05
N ALA A 33 0.65 0.61 16.05
CA ALA A 33 1.74 -0.19 16.59
C ALA A 33 1.56 -0.52 18.09
N ALA A 34 0.99 0.41 18.88
CA ALA A 34 0.71 0.19 20.30
C ALA A 34 -0.37 -0.87 20.57
N ARG A 35 -1.19 -1.21 19.57
CA ARG A 35 -2.26 -2.21 19.67
C ARG A 35 -1.94 -3.55 19.05
N LEU A 36 -0.79 -3.65 18.36
CA LEU A 36 -0.35 -4.89 17.77
C LEU A 36 0.30 -5.77 18.83
N GLU A 37 -0.16 -7.01 18.92
CA GLU A 37 0.37 -8.00 19.91
C GLU A 37 1.76 -8.52 19.53
N ARG A 38 2.16 -8.29 18.26
CA ARG A 38 3.43 -8.74 17.73
C ARG A 38 4.53 -7.68 17.95
N ASP A 39 5.70 -8.11 18.37
CA ASP A 39 6.89 -7.24 18.46
C ASP A 39 7.37 -6.90 17.03
N TRP A 40 6.78 -5.83 16.47
CA TRP A 40 7.10 -5.36 15.12
C TRP A 40 8.55 -4.92 15.07
N LYS A 41 9.29 -5.52 14.17
CA LYS A 41 10.74 -5.33 14.00
C LYS A 41 11.09 -3.85 13.97
N ALA A 42 12.07 -3.47 14.77
CA ALA A 42 12.67 -2.14 14.65
C ALA A 42 13.17 -1.92 13.21
N PRO A 43 13.06 -0.68 12.68
CA PRO A 43 13.45 -0.36 11.32
C PRO A 43 14.80 -0.96 10.95
N THR A 44 14.88 -1.61 9.81
CA THR A 44 16.08 -2.30 9.33
C THR A 44 17.29 -1.38 9.31
N LEU A 45 17.10 -0.12 8.90
CA LEU A 45 18.17 0.88 8.89
C LEU A 45 18.74 1.19 10.28
N LEU A 46 17.95 1.07 11.35
CA LEU A 46 18.45 1.22 12.74
C LEU A 46 19.30 0.03 13.19
N LYS A 47 19.23 -1.10 12.50
CA LYS A 47 20.07 -2.28 12.76
C LYS A 47 21.41 -2.20 12.04
N LEU A 48 21.52 -1.41 10.98
CA LEU A 48 22.75 -1.20 10.25
C LEU A 48 23.64 -0.24 11.06
N LYS A 49 24.73 -0.77 11.63
CA LYS A 49 25.69 0.02 12.41
C LYS A 49 26.80 0.63 11.56
N ASP A 50 26.96 0.15 10.34
CA ASP A 50 28.00 0.58 9.41
C ASP A 50 27.42 1.60 8.41
N LYS A 51 28.10 2.74 8.27
CA LYS A 51 27.71 3.81 7.34
C LYS A 51 27.72 3.34 5.88
N GLN A 52 28.67 2.46 5.52
CA GLN A 52 28.75 1.93 4.17
C GLN A 52 27.53 1.06 3.87
N ALA A 53 27.16 0.16 4.76
CA ALA A 53 25.99 -0.69 4.61
C ALA A 53 24.69 0.14 4.52
N ILE A 54 24.59 1.28 5.20
CA ILE A 54 23.45 2.20 5.07
C ILE A 54 23.42 2.83 3.68
N SER A 55 24.57 3.29 3.18
CA SER A 55 24.69 3.88 1.84
C SER A 55 24.34 2.86 0.77
N ASP A 56 24.92 1.66 0.84
CA ASP A 56 24.66 0.58 -0.13
C ASP A 56 23.17 0.20 -0.17
N LYS A 57 22.51 0.17 1.00
CA LYS A 57 21.05 -0.09 1.06
C LYS A 57 20.23 1.05 0.49
N ALA A 58 20.65 2.30 0.70
CA ALA A 58 19.97 3.45 0.10
C ALA A 58 20.09 3.42 -1.43
N ASP A 59 21.29 3.12 -1.96
CA ASP A 59 21.54 3.02 -3.40
C ASP A 59 20.74 1.87 -4.04
N GLU A 60 20.66 0.71 -3.38
CA GLU A 60 19.80 -0.41 -3.80
C GLU A 60 18.34 0.02 -3.93
N LEU A 61 17.82 0.72 -2.90
CA LEU A 61 16.42 1.15 -2.89
C LEU A 61 16.15 2.25 -3.92
N LEU A 62 17.09 3.19 -4.11
CA LEU A 62 16.98 4.19 -5.17
C LEU A 62 16.97 3.55 -6.56
N ALA A 63 17.80 2.54 -6.79
CA ALA A 63 17.80 1.77 -8.03
C ALA A 63 16.44 1.06 -8.23
N ARG A 64 15.90 0.46 -7.18
CA ARG A 64 14.61 -0.25 -7.22
C ARG A 64 13.44 0.66 -7.59
N VAL A 65 13.47 1.94 -7.18
CA VAL A 65 12.42 2.91 -7.53
C VAL A 65 12.78 3.75 -8.77
N GLY A 66 13.85 3.40 -9.49
CA GLY A 66 14.26 4.07 -10.72
C GLY A 66 14.80 5.49 -10.54
N LEU A 67 15.45 5.77 -9.42
CA LEU A 67 15.94 7.10 -9.04
C LEU A 67 17.42 7.11 -8.63
N SER A 68 18.25 6.21 -9.18
CA SER A 68 19.69 6.14 -8.86
C SER A 68 20.42 7.45 -9.14
N ASP A 69 20.01 8.19 -10.18
CA ASP A 69 20.56 9.48 -10.56
C ASP A 69 20.18 10.63 -9.63
N LYS A 70 19.32 10.37 -8.65
CA LYS A 70 18.79 11.36 -7.69
C LYS A 70 19.34 11.20 -6.28
N ALA A 71 20.38 10.37 -6.08
CA ALA A 71 20.94 10.11 -4.74
C ALA A 71 21.32 11.39 -3.99
N ASP A 72 21.89 12.38 -4.68
CA ASP A 72 22.32 13.66 -4.12
C ASP A 72 21.26 14.77 -4.26
N ALA A 73 20.06 14.45 -4.77
CA ALA A 73 19.03 15.46 -5.00
C ALA A 73 18.30 15.83 -3.70
N TYR A 74 18.03 17.12 -3.50
CA TYR A 74 17.15 17.55 -2.40
C TYR A 74 15.70 17.16 -2.69
N PRO A 75 14.92 16.69 -1.68
CA PRO A 75 13.53 16.29 -1.86
C PRO A 75 12.66 17.34 -2.56
N LYS A 76 12.90 18.64 -2.29
CA LYS A 76 12.16 19.76 -2.90
C LYS A 76 12.43 19.96 -4.39
N SER A 77 13.51 19.40 -4.92
CA SER A 77 13.85 19.48 -6.35
C SER A 77 13.26 18.34 -7.18
N LEU A 78 12.63 17.37 -6.52
CA LEU A 78 12.02 16.21 -7.15
C LEU A 78 10.58 16.51 -7.60
N SER A 79 10.17 15.91 -8.72
CA SER A 79 8.75 15.95 -9.13
C SER A 79 7.85 15.20 -8.14
N GLY A 80 6.53 15.44 -8.20
CA GLY A 80 5.57 14.76 -7.33
C GLY A 80 5.68 13.22 -7.42
N GLY A 81 5.77 12.66 -8.63
CA GLY A 81 5.95 11.23 -8.83
C GLY A 81 7.29 10.71 -8.29
N GLN A 82 8.38 11.49 -8.44
CA GLN A 82 9.68 11.15 -7.85
C GLN A 82 9.61 11.16 -6.32
N GLN A 83 8.97 12.16 -5.72
CA GLN A 83 8.77 12.22 -4.27
C GLN A 83 7.97 11.03 -3.76
N GLN A 84 6.93 10.62 -4.49
CA GLN A 84 6.12 9.45 -4.14
C GLN A 84 6.94 8.16 -4.22
N ARG A 85 7.76 7.99 -5.26
CA ARG A 85 8.67 6.83 -5.39
C ARG A 85 9.71 6.80 -4.26
N ILE A 86 10.24 7.95 -3.84
CA ILE A 86 11.11 8.04 -2.65
C ILE A 86 10.35 7.66 -1.37
N ALA A 87 9.08 8.06 -1.22
CA ALA A 87 8.27 7.66 -0.07
C ALA A 87 8.09 6.13 0.00
N ILE A 88 7.90 5.49 -1.16
CA ILE A 88 7.87 4.02 -1.28
C ILE A 88 9.23 3.41 -0.89
N ALA A 89 10.34 3.94 -1.41
CA ALA A 89 11.69 3.48 -1.05
C ALA A 89 11.95 3.58 0.46
N ARG A 90 11.50 4.66 1.10
CA ARG A 90 11.57 4.82 2.56
C ARG A 90 10.75 3.76 3.30
N ALA A 91 9.57 3.43 2.83
CA ALA A 91 8.76 2.36 3.41
C ALA A 91 9.49 1.00 3.29
N LEU A 92 10.04 0.71 2.12
CA LEU A 92 10.81 -0.51 1.86
C LEU A 92 12.08 -0.60 2.72
N ALA A 93 12.71 0.55 3.03
CA ALA A 93 13.90 0.59 3.89
C ALA A 93 13.64 0.08 5.32
N MET A 94 12.39 0.04 5.74
CA MET A 94 11.98 -0.52 7.03
C MET A 94 11.91 -2.05 7.04
N ASP A 95 12.09 -2.70 5.88
CA ASP A 95 11.92 -4.15 5.69
C ASP A 95 10.57 -4.63 6.25
N PRO A 96 9.46 -4.03 5.78
CA PRO A 96 8.14 -4.26 6.36
C PRO A 96 7.54 -5.59 5.91
N ASP A 97 6.75 -6.20 6.78
CA ASP A 97 5.89 -7.34 6.41
C ASP A 97 4.66 -6.88 5.61
N VAL A 98 4.18 -5.64 5.86
CA VAL A 98 3.02 -5.03 5.21
C VAL A 98 3.29 -3.57 4.89
N ILE A 99 2.89 -3.11 3.70
CA ILE A 99 2.89 -1.69 3.32
C ILE A 99 1.44 -1.21 3.16
N LEU A 100 1.14 -0.07 3.79
CA LEU A 100 -0.14 0.61 3.66
C LEU A 100 0.00 1.79 2.69
N PHE A 101 -0.84 1.81 1.66
CA PHE A 101 -0.95 2.92 0.72
C PHE A 101 -2.32 3.59 0.86
N ASP A 102 -2.32 4.86 1.15
CA ASP A 102 -3.53 5.67 1.22
C ASP A 102 -3.55 6.66 0.05
N GLU A 103 -4.32 6.35 -0.97
CA GLU A 103 -4.44 7.13 -2.22
C GLU A 103 -3.09 7.60 -2.80
N PRO A 104 -2.16 6.69 -3.12
CA PRO A 104 -0.77 7.04 -3.46
C PRO A 104 -0.62 7.91 -4.71
N THR A 105 -1.66 8.06 -5.51
CA THR A 105 -1.67 8.81 -6.78
C THR A 105 -2.51 10.07 -6.76
N SER A 106 -3.29 10.33 -5.69
CA SER A 106 -4.31 11.40 -5.66
C SER A 106 -3.76 12.82 -5.82
N ALA A 107 -2.50 13.05 -5.43
CA ALA A 107 -1.83 14.35 -5.50
C ALA A 107 -0.88 14.48 -6.71
N LEU A 108 -0.93 13.53 -7.66
CA LEU A 108 -0.03 13.48 -8.80
C LEU A 108 -0.72 13.96 -10.09
N ASP A 109 0.09 14.57 -10.96
CA ASP A 109 -0.33 14.82 -12.33
C ASP A 109 -0.56 13.51 -13.09
N PRO A 110 -1.54 13.42 -14.01
CA PRO A 110 -1.87 12.21 -14.75
C PRO A 110 -0.67 11.53 -15.43
N GLU A 111 0.30 12.33 -15.90
CA GLU A 111 1.51 11.82 -16.53
C GLU A 111 2.41 11.05 -15.56
N MET A 112 2.35 11.35 -14.26
CA MET A 112 3.16 10.72 -13.22
C MET A 112 2.50 9.53 -12.54
N VAL A 113 1.17 9.42 -12.65
CA VAL A 113 0.39 8.34 -12.05
C VAL A 113 0.87 6.98 -12.55
N GLY A 114 1.07 6.85 -13.86
CA GLY A 114 1.51 5.60 -14.49
C GLY A 114 2.81 5.05 -13.91
N GLU A 115 3.82 5.91 -13.70
CA GLU A 115 5.13 5.49 -13.15
C GLU A 115 5.01 4.93 -11.72
N VAL A 116 4.15 5.54 -10.90
CA VAL A 116 3.94 5.08 -9.51
C VAL A 116 3.17 3.77 -9.49
N LEU A 117 2.14 3.63 -10.34
CA LEU A 117 1.36 2.40 -10.43
C LEU A 117 2.20 1.23 -10.95
N GLU A 118 3.08 1.45 -11.95
CA GLU A 118 3.98 0.40 -12.41
C GLU A 118 4.94 -0.07 -11.30
N LEU A 119 5.55 0.86 -10.56
CA LEU A 119 6.36 0.50 -9.41
C LEU A 119 5.56 -0.34 -8.37
N MET A 120 4.31 0.05 -8.10
CA MET A 120 3.45 -0.71 -7.17
C MET A 120 3.10 -2.11 -7.71
N LYS A 121 2.93 -2.28 -9.03
CA LYS A 121 2.75 -3.60 -9.66
C LYS A 121 4.00 -4.46 -9.49
N GLU A 122 5.18 -3.90 -9.74
CA GLU A 122 6.44 -4.60 -9.50
C GLU A 122 6.56 -5.07 -8.05
N LEU A 123 6.20 -4.21 -7.09
CA LEU A 123 6.22 -4.56 -5.67
C LEU A 123 5.24 -5.69 -5.33
N ALA A 124 4.06 -5.70 -5.92
CA ALA A 124 3.08 -6.79 -5.71
C ALA A 124 3.66 -8.15 -6.13
N HIS A 125 4.45 -8.19 -7.19
CA HIS A 125 5.10 -9.42 -7.65
C HIS A 125 6.26 -9.89 -6.76
N THR A 126 6.75 -9.06 -5.84
CA THR A 126 7.81 -9.47 -4.88
C THR A 126 7.27 -10.28 -3.71
N GLY A 127 5.96 -10.41 -3.57
CA GLY A 127 5.31 -11.13 -2.47
C GLY A 127 5.17 -10.32 -1.17
N ILE A 128 5.47 -9.01 -1.21
CA ILE A 128 5.19 -8.12 -0.06
C ILE A 128 3.69 -7.92 0.07
N THR A 129 3.17 -7.98 1.28
CA THR A 129 1.76 -7.69 1.53
C THR A 129 1.50 -6.19 1.40
N MET A 130 0.51 -5.82 0.60
CA MET A 130 0.10 -4.43 0.43
C MET A 130 -1.40 -4.26 0.71
N LEU A 131 -1.74 -3.25 1.51
CA LEU A 131 -3.10 -2.76 1.63
C LEU A 131 -3.17 -1.39 0.97
N VAL A 132 -4.00 -1.27 -0.07
CA VAL A 132 -4.05 -0.08 -0.92
C VAL A 132 -5.46 0.50 -0.93
N VAL A 133 -5.60 1.74 -0.46
CA VAL A 133 -6.80 2.56 -0.71
C VAL A 133 -6.56 3.32 -2.00
N THR A 134 -7.41 3.14 -2.99
CA THR A 134 -7.22 3.75 -4.31
C THR A 134 -8.54 3.94 -5.06
N HIS A 135 -8.56 4.90 -5.94
CA HIS A 135 -9.60 5.10 -6.96
C HIS A 135 -9.13 4.64 -8.36
N GLU A 136 -7.92 4.09 -8.47
CA GLU A 136 -7.38 3.53 -9.72
C GLU A 136 -7.93 2.13 -9.97
N MET A 137 -9.14 2.05 -10.54
CA MET A 137 -9.87 0.77 -10.70
C MET A 137 -9.16 -0.20 -11.64
N GLY A 138 -8.45 0.31 -12.65
CA GLY A 138 -7.64 -0.51 -13.55
C GLY A 138 -6.51 -1.22 -12.80
N PHE A 139 -5.78 -0.49 -11.97
CA PHE A 139 -4.74 -1.03 -11.11
C PHE A 139 -5.30 -2.05 -10.11
N ALA A 140 -6.38 -1.69 -9.39
CA ALA A 140 -6.99 -2.59 -8.42
C ALA A 140 -7.43 -3.92 -9.07
N ARG A 141 -8.02 -3.87 -10.28
CA ARG A 141 -8.45 -5.05 -11.01
C ARG A 141 -7.29 -5.95 -11.45
N GLU A 142 -6.16 -5.35 -11.84
CA GLU A 142 -5.01 -6.07 -12.38
C GLU A 142 -4.14 -6.72 -11.29
N VAL A 143 -3.94 -6.03 -10.17
CA VAL A 143 -2.89 -6.36 -9.20
C VAL A 143 -3.43 -7.01 -7.94
N SER A 144 -4.66 -6.68 -7.53
CA SER A 144 -5.18 -7.20 -6.28
C SER A 144 -5.57 -8.68 -6.37
N ASN A 145 -5.43 -9.38 -5.27
CA ASN A 145 -6.00 -10.72 -5.08
C ASN A 145 -7.30 -10.69 -4.26
N ARG A 146 -7.61 -9.54 -3.66
CA ARG A 146 -8.83 -9.29 -2.88
C ARG A 146 -9.19 -7.83 -2.96
N VAL A 147 -10.46 -7.51 -3.14
CA VAL A 147 -10.97 -6.13 -3.18
C VAL A 147 -12.10 -5.98 -2.19
N ILE A 148 -12.03 -4.91 -1.40
CA ILE A 148 -13.01 -4.58 -0.39
C ILE A 148 -13.68 -3.26 -0.79
N PHE A 149 -15.00 -3.27 -0.93
CA PHE A 149 -15.79 -2.06 -1.12
C PHE A 149 -16.36 -1.59 0.20
N ILE A 150 -16.02 -0.36 0.58
CA ILE A 150 -16.47 0.29 1.81
C ILE A 150 -17.42 1.42 1.44
N ASP A 151 -18.59 1.46 2.07
CA ASP A 151 -19.55 2.56 1.95
C ASP A 151 -20.20 2.81 3.33
N ASP A 152 -20.32 4.06 3.69
CA ASP A 152 -20.88 4.49 5.00
C ASP A 152 -20.19 3.82 6.21
N GLY A 153 -18.85 3.73 6.16
CA GLY A 153 -18.03 3.15 7.23
C GLY A 153 -18.19 1.64 7.43
N LYS A 154 -18.80 0.93 6.47
CA LYS A 154 -19.03 -0.52 6.53
C LYS A 154 -18.49 -1.20 5.28
N ILE A 155 -17.99 -2.41 5.47
CA ILE A 155 -17.67 -3.31 4.37
C ILE A 155 -18.99 -3.77 3.75
N GLN A 156 -19.20 -3.43 2.48
CA GLN A 156 -20.39 -3.79 1.73
C GLN A 156 -20.16 -5.00 0.83
N GLU A 157 -18.97 -5.08 0.24
CA GLU A 157 -18.53 -6.25 -0.53
C GLU A 157 -17.05 -6.53 -0.24
N ASP A 158 -16.69 -7.81 -0.28
CA ASP A 158 -15.35 -8.34 -0.05
C ASP A 158 -15.19 -9.58 -0.92
N GLU A 159 -14.58 -9.40 -2.10
CA GLU A 159 -14.57 -10.42 -3.14
C GLU A 159 -13.22 -10.40 -3.90
N PRO A 160 -12.89 -11.47 -4.62
CA PRO A 160 -11.82 -11.43 -5.61
C PRO A 160 -12.11 -10.38 -6.68
N PRO A 161 -11.06 -9.73 -7.26
CA PRO A 161 -11.25 -8.64 -8.23
C PRO A 161 -12.13 -9.07 -9.42
N GLN A 162 -11.95 -10.30 -9.92
CA GLN A 162 -12.74 -10.80 -11.03
C GLN A 162 -14.25 -10.72 -10.73
N GLU A 163 -14.67 -11.15 -9.55
CA GLU A 163 -16.09 -11.15 -9.17
C GLU A 163 -16.58 -9.72 -8.90
N LEU A 164 -15.86 -8.95 -8.10
CA LEU A 164 -16.27 -7.60 -7.72
C LEU A 164 -16.44 -6.67 -8.92
N PHE A 165 -15.56 -6.75 -9.92
CA PHE A 165 -15.61 -5.85 -11.08
C PHE A 165 -16.55 -6.32 -12.18
N THR A 166 -16.88 -7.62 -12.28
CA THR A 166 -17.77 -8.15 -13.33
C THR A 166 -19.18 -8.41 -12.85
N ASN A 167 -19.35 -8.74 -11.58
CA ASN A 167 -20.64 -9.10 -11.00
C ASN A 167 -20.87 -8.43 -9.62
N PRO A 168 -20.74 -7.09 -9.52
CA PRO A 168 -20.97 -6.39 -8.26
C PRO A 168 -22.39 -6.63 -7.75
N LYS A 169 -22.55 -6.86 -6.44
CA LYS A 169 -23.85 -7.18 -5.82
C LYS A 169 -24.50 -5.92 -5.27
N HIS A 170 -23.71 -5.07 -4.59
CA HIS A 170 -24.21 -3.89 -3.91
C HIS A 170 -24.62 -2.78 -4.89
N PRO A 171 -25.80 -2.16 -4.75
CA PRO A 171 -26.29 -1.13 -5.69
C PRO A 171 -25.37 0.09 -5.81
N ARG A 172 -24.76 0.51 -4.70
CA ARG A 172 -23.80 1.64 -4.68
C ARG A 172 -22.52 1.30 -5.44
N LEU A 173 -22.01 0.07 -5.31
CA LEU A 173 -20.84 -0.38 -6.06
C LEU A 173 -21.14 -0.41 -7.56
N LYS A 174 -22.32 -0.94 -7.97
CA LYS A 174 -22.76 -0.90 -9.37
C LYS A 174 -22.78 0.51 -9.93
N ALA A 175 -23.40 1.45 -9.19
CA ALA A 175 -23.48 2.84 -9.59
C ALA A 175 -22.08 3.53 -9.60
N PHE A 176 -21.18 3.14 -8.74
CA PHE A 176 -19.80 3.64 -8.71
C PHE A 176 -19.03 3.13 -9.93
N LEU A 177 -18.99 1.82 -10.16
CA LEU A 177 -18.24 1.21 -11.25
C LEU A 177 -18.75 1.67 -12.63
N SER A 178 -20.08 1.87 -12.81
CA SER A 178 -20.63 2.36 -14.06
C SER A 178 -20.22 3.79 -14.45
N LYS A 179 -19.61 4.53 -13.52
CA LYS A 179 -19.07 5.88 -13.77
C LYS A 179 -17.56 5.89 -13.99
N MET A 180 -16.89 4.82 -13.60
CA MET A 180 -15.43 4.72 -13.60
C MET A 180 -14.88 3.82 -14.72
N LEU A 181 -15.73 2.93 -15.24
CA LEU A 181 -15.45 2.00 -16.33
C LEU A 181 -16.31 2.30 -17.55
#